data_8b1ad0eb151eb2276e173ce58af40aaa
#
_entry.id   8b1ad0eb151eb2276e173ce58af40aaa
#
_cell.length_a   1.000
_cell.length_b   1.000
_cell.length_c   1.000
_cell.angle_alpha   90.00
_cell.angle_beta   90.00
_cell.angle_gamma   90.00
#
_symmetry.space_group_name_H-M   'P 1'
#
loop_
_entity.id
_entity.type
_entity.pdbx_description
1 polymer ?
#
loop_
_entity_poly.entity_id
_entity_poly.type
_entity_poly.pdbx_seq_one_letter_code
_entity_poly.pdbx_strand_id
1 'polypeptide(L)'
;MTNGVVLLVEDSSVIRAVVRRRLEEQGYTVVEVEDGGGALAAFRESRPDVVLLDIEMPVLDGFQILELIKAESEQADTPVVFLTARDKTEDLVEALRLGAHDYLRKPFEPSELTARVRAAVRVKSLQDELRVRNAELELVSRTDPLTGLWNRRHTLEQLEAVASLSRRHDSAFAVLMIDVDHFKHVNDSAGHTAGDAVLVELAVRIRESVRIEDVVARWGGEEFLVVLPSTEIDGAWALGDRIRKAIAAVPVHFTDGSIAVTVSVGCASSAASETADEVVSRADDALYAAKAGGRDRTERGA
;
A
#
# COMPACT_ATOMS: atom_id res chain seq x y z
N MET A 1 13.86 -23.47 -13.73
CA MET A 1 13.59 -22.16 -13.11
C MET A 1 14.73 -21.25 -13.52
N THR A 2 14.45 -20.05 -13.99
CA THR A 2 15.47 -19.05 -14.33
C THR A 2 16.05 -18.45 -13.06
N ASN A 3 17.38 -18.19 -13.04
CA ASN A 3 18.06 -17.57 -11.90
C ASN A 3 17.86 -16.05 -11.83
N GLY A 4 17.03 -15.48 -12.72
CA GLY A 4 16.70 -14.07 -12.81
C GLY A 4 16.90 -13.49 -14.21
N VAL A 5 16.50 -12.24 -14.39
CA VAL A 5 16.62 -11.48 -15.65
C VAL A 5 17.77 -10.49 -15.54
N VAL A 6 18.67 -10.51 -16.51
CA VAL A 6 19.81 -9.59 -16.63
C VAL A 6 19.60 -8.71 -17.86
N LEU A 7 19.57 -7.39 -17.67
CA LEU A 7 19.64 -6.44 -18.77
C LEU A 7 21.13 -6.14 -19.06
N LEU A 8 21.56 -6.44 -20.24
CA LEU A 8 22.93 -6.18 -20.71
C LEU A 8 22.92 -5.04 -21.74
N VAL A 9 23.51 -3.91 -21.37
CA VAL A 9 23.65 -2.72 -22.21
C VAL A 9 25.14 -2.57 -22.52
N GLU A 10 25.54 -2.88 -23.75
CA GLU A 10 26.94 -2.96 -24.19
C GLU A 10 26.97 -2.78 -25.71
N ASP A 11 27.82 -1.88 -26.23
CA ASP A 11 27.90 -1.61 -27.67
C ASP A 11 28.72 -2.65 -28.46
N SER A 12 29.71 -3.24 -27.82
CA SER A 12 30.53 -4.29 -28.43
C SER A 12 29.78 -5.61 -28.59
N SER A 13 29.46 -5.99 -29.82
CA SER A 13 28.80 -7.27 -30.14
C SER A 13 29.59 -8.51 -29.64
N VAL A 14 30.93 -8.40 -29.60
CA VAL A 14 31.80 -9.48 -29.12
C VAL A 14 31.65 -9.67 -27.62
N ILE A 15 31.68 -8.56 -26.85
CA ILE A 15 31.52 -8.60 -25.39
C ILE A 15 30.07 -9.04 -25.04
N ARG A 16 29.06 -8.49 -25.72
CA ARG A 16 27.66 -8.92 -25.54
C ARG A 16 27.53 -10.44 -25.70
N ALA A 17 28.02 -10.99 -26.79
CA ALA A 17 27.93 -12.44 -27.07
C ALA A 17 28.59 -13.29 -25.98
N VAL A 18 29.78 -12.89 -25.49
CA VAL A 18 30.50 -13.59 -24.42
C VAL A 18 29.74 -13.52 -23.10
N VAL A 19 29.30 -12.32 -22.70
CA VAL A 19 28.56 -12.10 -21.45
C VAL A 19 27.23 -12.86 -21.47
N ARG A 20 26.42 -12.71 -22.53
CA ARG A 20 25.16 -13.43 -22.71
C ARG A 20 25.37 -14.93 -22.56
N ARG A 21 26.22 -15.53 -23.37
CA ARG A 21 26.47 -16.97 -23.34
C ARG A 21 26.83 -17.44 -21.93
N ARG A 22 27.69 -16.70 -21.23
CA ARG A 22 28.14 -17.08 -19.89
C ARG A 22 27.03 -17.04 -18.88
N LEU A 23 26.14 -16.02 -18.93
CA LEU A 23 25.03 -15.89 -18.02
C LEU A 23 23.89 -16.89 -18.32
N GLU A 24 23.62 -17.16 -19.61
CA GLU A 24 22.67 -18.21 -20.01
C GLU A 24 23.13 -19.60 -19.57
N GLU A 25 24.41 -19.92 -19.63
CA GLU A 25 24.99 -21.15 -19.08
C GLU A 25 24.76 -21.29 -17.56
N GLN A 26 24.59 -20.18 -16.87
CA GLN A 26 24.24 -20.13 -15.43
C GLN A 26 22.74 -20.06 -15.16
N GLY A 27 21.89 -20.13 -16.19
CA GLY A 27 20.44 -20.14 -16.08
C GLY A 27 19.79 -18.76 -15.93
N TYR A 28 20.49 -17.68 -16.27
CA TYR A 28 19.89 -16.34 -16.35
C TYR A 28 19.21 -16.13 -17.70
N THR A 29 18.14 -15.34 -17.70
CA THR A 29 17.57 -14.77 -18.94
C THR A 29 18.27 -13.45 -19.22
N VAL A 30 18.85 -13.28 -20.42
CA VAL A 30 19.58 -12.06 -20.78
C VAL A 30 18.80 -11.29 -21.84
N VAL A 31 18.52 -10.02 -21.54
CA VAL A 31 17.98 -9.04 -22.47
C VAL A 31 19.11 -8.14 -22.92
N GLU A 32 19.35 -8.09 -24.22
CA GLU A 32 20.47 -7.34 -24.80
C GLU A 32 20.02 -6.02 -25.40
N VAL A 33 20.81 -4.97 -25.17
CA VAL A 33 20.67 -3.66 -25.80
C VAL A 33 22.03 -3.21 -26.29
N GLU A 34 22.13 -2.71 -27.52
CA GLU A 34 23.39 -2.38 -28.19
C GLU A 34 23.78 -0.91 -28.08
N ASP A 35 22.90 -0.05 -27.59
CA ASP A 35 23.19 1.36 -27.37
C ASP A 35 22.40 1.94 -26.19
N GLY A 36 22.79 3.13 -25.73
CA GLY A 36 22.11 3.78 -24.61
C GLY A 36 20.69 4.25 -24.90
N GLY A 37 20.29 4.40 -26.17
CA GLY A 37 18.98 4.92 -26.54
C GLY A 37 17.85 3.95 -26.24
N GLY A 38 18.10 2.63 -26.36
CA GLY A 38 17.13 1.58 -26.06
C GLY A 38 17.09 1.15 -24.59
N ALA A 39 18.09 1.54 -23.78
CA ALA A 39 18.31 0.98 -22.44
C ALA A 39 17.13 1.18 -21.49
N LEU A 40 16.56 2.39 -21.41
CA LEU A 40 15.46 2.69 -20.48
C LEU A 40 14.15 1.99 -20.87
N ALA A 41 13.86 1.88 -22.18
CA ALA A 41 12.69 1.14 -22.66
C ALA A 41 12.79 -0.34 -22.31
N ALA A 42 13.95 -0.97 -22.61
CA ALA A 42 14.20 -2.36 -22.27
C ALA A 42 14.20 -2.62 -20.75
N PHE A 43 14.68 -1.67 -19.95
CA PHE A 43 14.64 -1.73 -18.49
C PHE A 43 13.21 -1.79 -17.96
N ARG A 44 12.32 -0.92 -18.44
CA ARG A 44 10.91 -0.88 -18.05
C ARG A 44 10.15 -2.14 -18.45
N GLU A 45 10.40 -2.63 -19.67
CA GLU A 45 9.72 -3.80 -20.23
C GLU A 45 10.18 -5.11 -19.56
N SER A 46 11.50 -5.30 -19.42
CA SER A 46 12.07 -6.56 -18.91
C SER A 46 12.02 -6.68 -17.39
N ARG A 47 11.90 -5.57 -16.66
CA ARG A 47 11.98 -5.52 -15.17
C ARG A 47 13.13 -6.37 -14.63
N PRO A 48 14.41 -6.04 -14.98
CA PRO A 48 15.53 -6.90 -14.69
C PRO A 48 15.87 -6.95 -13.20
N ASP A 49 16.45 -8.10 -12.77
CA ASP A 49 17.00 -8.27 -11.42
C ASP A 49 18.37 -7.62 -11.26
N VAL A 50 19.09 -7.40 -12.36
CA VAL A 50 20.36 -6.68 -12.42
C VAL A 50 20.58 -6.09 -13.80
N VAL A 51 21.22 -4.92 -13.86
CA VAL A 51 21.68 -4.28 -15.09
C VAL A 51 23.20 -4.38 -15.17
N LEU A 52 23.70 -4.92 -16.28
CA LEU A 52 25.11 -4.82 -16.67
C LEU A 52 25.21 -3.68 -17.69
N LEU A 53 26.01 -2.67 -17.42
CA LEU A 53 25.99 -1.41 -18.14
C LEU A 53 27.40 -0.99 -18.50
N ASP A 54 27.70 -0.91 -19.80
CA ASP A 54 28.95 -0.29 -20.23
C ASP A 54 28.93 1.23 -19.94
N ILE A 55 30.06 1.76 -19.56
CA ILE A 55 30.20 3.21 -19.34
C ILE A 55 30.33 3.94 -20.68
N GLU A 56 31.12 3.42 -21.61
CA GLU A 56 31.44 4.10 -22.85
C GLU A 56 30.60 3.60 -24.01
N MET A 57 29.48 4.26 -24.25
CA MET A 57 28.55 3.92 -25.32
C MET A 57 28.10 5.15 -26.10
N PRO A 58 27.71 4.97 -27.38
CA PRO A 58 27.11 6.04 -28.18
C PRO A 58 25.71 6.40 -27.68
N VAL A 59 25.27 7.62 -28.00
CA VAL A 59 23.97 8.22 -27.72
C VAL A 59 23.83 8.67 -26.26
N LEU A 60 23.80 7.76 -25.32
CA LEU A 60 23.84 7.99 -23.87
C LEU A 60 24.95 7.16 -23.26
N ASP A 61 25.75 7.80 -22.41
CA ASP A 61 26.76 7.07 -21.63
C ASP A 61 26.16 6.33 -20.43
N GLY A 62 26.92 5.42 -19.83
CA GLY A 62 26.44 4.60 -18.74
C GLY A 62 26.05 5.39 -17.49
N PHE A 63 26.64 6.55 -17.22
CA PHE A 63 26.28 7.39 -16.08
C PHE A 63 24.91 8.04 -16.27
N GLN A 64 24.64 8.52 -17.47
CA GLN A 64 23.33 9.10 -17.81
C GLN A 64 22.21 8.05 -17.70
N ILE A 65 22.49 6.82 -18.16
CA ILE A 65 21.54 5.71 -18.05
C ILE A 65 21.31 5.33 -16.58
N LEU A 66 22.37 5.29 -15.76
CA LEU A 66 22.24 5.03 -14.32
C LEU A 66 21.32 6.07 -13.65
N GLU A 67 21.49 7.37 -13.92
CA GLU A 67 20.64 8.42 -13.39
C GLU A 67 19.18 8.22 -13.80
N LEU A 68 18.91 7.88 -15.06
CA LEU A 68 17.56 7.59 -15.54
C LEU A 68 16.93 6.38 -14.84
N ILE A 69 17.70 5.30 -14.65
CA ILE A 69 17.24 4.10 -13.93
C ILE A 69 16.92 4.44 -12.46
N LYS A 70 17.78 5.24 -11.80
CA LYS A 70 17.57 5.64 -10.40
C LYS A 70 16.41 6.61 -10.22
N ALA A 71 15.98 7.30 -11.25
CA ALA A 71 14.78 8.13 -11.25
C ALA A 71 13.46 7.33 -11.37
N GLU A 72 13.51 6.06 -11.78
CA GLU A 72 12.34 5.16 -11.87
C GLU A 72 11.90 4.71 -10.47
N SER A 73 10.83 5.30 -9.95
CA SER A 73 10.39 5.12 -8.55
C SER A 73 10.12 3.66 -8.15
N GLU A 74 9.58 2.85 -9.07
CA GLU A 74 9.24 1.45 -8.78
C GLU A 74 10.44 0.49 -8.83
N GLN A 75 11.48 0.84 -9.60
CA GLN A 75 12.63 -0.02 -9.86
C GLN A 75 13.98 0.64 -9.53
N ALA A 76 13.97 1.76 -8.79
CA ALA A 76 15.17 2.50 -8.40
C ALA A 76 16.23 1.64 -7.68
N ASP A 77 15.80 0.57 -6.99
CA ASP A 77 16.68 -0.33 -6.24
C ASP A 77 17.30 -1.45 -7.10
N THR A 78 16.97 -1.50 -8.39
CA THR A 78 17.63 -2.49 -9.27
C THR A 78 19.13 -2.26 -9.29
N PRO A 79 19.96 -3.26 -8.93
CA PRO A 79 21.39 -3.13 -8.91
C PRO A 79 21.94 -2.91 -10.34
N VAL A 80 22.83 -1.94 -10.46
CA VAL A 80 23.56 -1.65 -11.70
C VAL A 80 25.02 -1.99 -11.47
N VAL A 81 25.58 -2.86 -12.31
CA VAL A 81 27.00 -3.23 -12.31
C VAL A 81 27.62 -2.68 -13.60
N PHE A 82 28.57 -1.77 -13.46
CA PHE A 82 29.25 -1.22 -14.61
C PHE A 82 30.27 -2.20 -15.22
N LEU A 83 30.30 -2.25 -16.55
CA LEU A 83 31.38 -2.85 -17.31
C LEU A 83 32.29 -1.71 -17.79
N THR A 84 33.56 -1.71 -17.45
CA THR A 84 34.43 -0.55 -17.74
C THR A 84 35.84 -0.94 -18.19
N ALA A 85 36.35 -0.25 -19.18
CA ALA A 85 37.77 -0.29 -19.56
C ALA A 85 38.61 0.78 -18.81
N ARG A 86 37.94 1.67 -18.04
CA ARG A 86 38.63 2.77 -17.34
C ARG A 86 39.39 2.28 -16.13
N ASP A 87 40.63 2.76 -16.02
CA ASP A 87 41.57 2.40 -14.96
C ASP A 87 41.60 3.42 -13.80
N LYS A 88 40.96 4.58 -13.97
CA LYS A 88 41.02 5.63 -12.98
C LYS A 88 40.10 5.34 -11.80
N THR A 89 40.70 5.34 -10.61
CA THR A 89 39.95 5.16 -9.36
C THR A 89 38.86 6.21 -9.15
N GLU A 90 39.05 7.43 -9.69
CA GLU A 90 38.12 8.52 -9.61
C GLU A 90 36.77 8.22 -10.29
N ASP A 91 36.81 7.61 -11.49
CA ASP A 91 35.61 7.23 -12.24
C ASP A 91 34.81 6.13 -11.49
N LEU A 92 35.52 5.22 -10.81
CA LEU A 92 34.90 4.14 -10.00
C LEU A 92 34.23 4.70 -8.74
N VAL A 93 34.89 5.65 -8.08
CA VAL A 93 34.31 6.31 -6.89
C VAL A 93 33.07 7.11 -7.29
N GLU A 94 33.08 7.80 -8.42
CA GLU A 94 31.92 8.53 -8.94
C GLU A 94 30.76 7.60 -9.28
N ALA A 95 31.03 6.46 -9.94
CA ALA A 95 30.02 5.44 -10.24
C ALA A 95 29.26 4.96 -8.96
N LEU A 96 30.02 4.62 -7.93
CA LEU A 96 29.44 4.19 -6.65
C LEU A 96 28.68 5.34 -5.93
N ARG A 97 29.19 6.57 -6.03
CA ARG A 97 28.52 7.76 -5.47
C ARG A 97 27.18 8.05 -6.13
N LEU A 98 27.08 7.80 -7.45
CA LEU A 98 25.84 7.93 -8.22
C LEU A 98 24.85 6.77 -7.99
N GLY A 99 25.22 5.78 -7.19
CA GLY A 99 24.35 4.68 -6.80
C GLY A 99 24.49 3.41 -7.64
N ALA A 100 25.61 3.24 -8.37
CA ALA A 100 25.96 1.95 -8.91
C ALA A 100 26.19 0.94 -7.76
N HIS A 101 25.79 -0.31 -7.99
CA HIS A 101 25.99 -1.39 -7.03
C HIS A 101 27.43 -1.87 -6.99
N ASP A 102 28.03 -2.01 -8.16
CA ASP A 102 29.40 -2.54 -8.34
C ASP A 102 29.93 -2.18 -9.73
N TYR A 103 31.17 -2.58 -10.00
CA TYR A 103 31.80 -2.47 -11.32
C TYR A 103 32.64 -3.71 -11.64
N LEU A 104 32.87 -3.96 -12.93
CA LEU A 104 33.67 -5.05 -13.46
C LEU A 104 34.60 -4.50 -14.56
N ARG A 105 35.93 -4.68 -14.38
CA ARG A 105 36.92 -4.16 -15.32
C ARG A 105 37.08 -5.07 -16.52
N LYS A 106 37.12 -4.48 -17.72
CA LYS A 106 37.42 -5.16 -18.97
C LYS A 106 38.97 -5.17 -19.19
N PRO A 107 39.61 -6.30 -19.58
CA PRO A 107 39.01 -7.62 -19.70
C PRO A 107 38.78 -8.30 -18.37
N PHE A 108 37.69 -9.05 -18.22
CA PHE A 108 37.30 -9.73 -16.97
C PHE A 108 37.30 -11.27 -17.16
N GLU A 109 37.52 -11.94 -16.05
CA GLU A 109 37.35 -13.38 -15.99
C GLU A 109 35.87 -13.78 -15.91
N PRO A 110 35.44 -14.84 -16.64
CA PRO A 110 34.04 -15.29 -16.60
C PRO A 110 33.52 -15.64 -15.21
N SER A 111 34.40 -16.10 -14.32
CA SER A 111 34.10 -16.39 -12.93
C SER A 111 33.76 -15.12 -12.11
N GLU A 112 34.47 -14.03 -12.36
CA GLU A 112 34.26 -12.74 -11.71
C GLU A 112 32.93 -12.14 -12.14
N LEU A 113 32.63 -12.11 -13.45
CA LEU A 113 31.33 -11.69 -13.97
C LEU A 113 30.18 -12.43 -13.27
N THR A 114 30.26 -13.76 -13.25
CA THR A 114 29.21 -14.59 -12.65
C THR A 114 29.06 -14.33 -11.15
N ALA A 115 30.16 -14.15 -10.42
CA ALA A 115 30.13 -13.87 -8.99
C ALA A 115 29.46 -12.54 -8.67
N ARG A 116 29.77 -11.46 -9.42
CA ARG A 116 29.19 -10.13 -9.24
C ARG A 116 27.70 -10.10 -9.59
N VAL A 117 27.29 -10.71 -10.71
CA VAL A 117 25.89 -10.83 -11.10
C VAL A 117 25.10 -11.59 -10.03
N ARG A 118 25.64 -12.72 -9.55
CA ARG A 118 24.99 -13.49 -8.48
C ARG A 118 24.84 -12.68 -7.19
N ALA A 119 25.87 -11.90 -6.81
CA ALA A 119 25.80 -11.03 -5.62
C ALA A 119 24.74 -9.94 -5.79
N ALA A 120 24.68 -9.29 -6.95
CA ALA A 120 23.72 -8.25 -7.26
C ALA A 120 22.27 -8.79 -7.26
N VAL A 121 22.01 -9.91 -7.93
CA VAL A 121 20.70 -10.58 -7.94
C VAL A 121 20.27 -10.98 -6.52
N ARG A 122 21.19 -11.48 -5.70
CA ARG A 122 20.90 -11.81 -4.30
C ARG A 122 20.48 -10.57 -3.49
N VAL A 123 21.14 -9.44 -3.68
CA VAL A 123 20.78 -8.18 -3.01
C VAL A 123 19.37 -7.75 -3.41
N LYS A 124 19.05 -7.78 -4.73
CA LYS A 124 17.71 -7.48 -5.25
C LYS A 124 16.66 -8.39 -4.62
N SER A 125 16.88 -9.70 -4.60
CA SER A 125 15.95 -10.67 -4.02
C SER A 125 15.68 -10.40 -2.53
N LEU A 126 16.72 -10.09 -1.75
CA LEU A 126 16.56 -9.75 -0.33
C LEU A 126 15.80 -8.42 -0.11
N GLN A 127 16.05 -7.43 -0.97
CA GLN A 127 15.30 -6.16 -0.91
C GLN A 127 13.83 -6.36 -1.23
N ASP A 128 13.51 -7.17 -2.25
CA ASP A 128 12.13 -7.47 -2.63
C ASP A 128 11.40 -8.27 -1.52
N GLU A 129 12.07 -9.27 -0.92
CA GLU A 129 11.53 -9.99 0.23
C GLU A 129 11.26 -9.05 1.41
N LEU A 130 12.19 -8.16 1.72
CA LEU A 130 12.02 -7.18 2.80
C LEU A 130 10.85 -6.23 2.52
N ARG A 131 10.65 -5.78 1.28
CA ARG A 131 9.51 -4.96 0.89
C ARG A 131 8.18 -5.68 1.10
N VAL A 132 8.10 -6.95 0.66
CA VAL A 132 6.90 -7.78 0.86
C VAL A 132 6.61 -7.94 2.35
N ARG A 133 7.63 -8.27 3.15
CA ARG A 133 7.48 -8.42 4.61
C ARG A 133 7.07 -7.12 5.31
N ASN A 134 7.64 -5.99 4.90
CA ASN A 134 7.25 -4.69 5.44
C ASN A 134 5.79 -4.36 5.10
N ALA A 135 5.35 -4.60 3.85
CA ALA A 135 3.97 -4.39 3.46
C ALA A 135 2.98 -5.28 4.25
N GLU A 136 3.34 -6.56 4.48
CA GLU A 136 2.55 -7.47 5.33
C GLU A 136 2.46 -6.96 6.78
N LEU A 137 3.59 -6.52 7.36
CA LEU A 137 3.62 -5.96 8.72
C LEU A 137 2.81 -4.67 8.82
N GLU A 138 2.87 -3.79 7.82
CA GLU A 138 2.06 -2.59 7.77
C GLU A 138 0.57 -2.91 7.72
N LEU A 139 0.16 -3.87 6.89
CA LEU A 139 -1.23 -4.29 6.78
C LEU A 139 -1.76 -4.84 8.12
N VAL A 140 -1.01 -5.76 8.74
CA VAL A 140 -1.36 -6.31 10.08
C VAL A 140 -1.41 -5.22 11.15
N SER A 141 -0.55 -4.21 11.05
CA SER A 141 -0.50 -3.08 11.99
C SER A 141 -1.62 -2.05 11.81
N ARG A 142 -2.28 -2.00 10.64
CA ARG A 142 -3.29 -0.98 10.30
C ARG A 142 -4.72 -1.49 10.28
N THR A 143 -4.93 -2.80 10.18
CA THR A 143 -6.27 -3.40 10.10
C THR A 143 -6.69 -4.10 11.38
N ASP A 144 -8.00 -4.25 11.57
CA ASP A 144 -8.59 -5.12 12.58
C ASP A 144 -8.59 -6.57 12.08
N PRO A 145 -8.04 -7.52 12.81
CA PRO A 145 -7.86 -8.90 12.33
C PRO A 145 -9.18 -9.68 12.17
N LEU A 146 -10.25 -9.27 12.84
CA LEU A 146 -11.55 -9.93 12.74
C LEU A 146 -12.32 -9.47 11.51
N THR A 147 -12.40 -8.15 11.31
CA THR A 147 -13.28 -7.53 10.31
C THR A 147 -12.56 -7.17 9.00
N GLY A 148 -11.22 -7.09 9.01
CA GLY A 148 -10.41 -6.61 7.88
C GLY A 148 -10.55 -5.10 7.59
N LEU A 149 -11.33 -4.37 8.38
CA LEU A 149 -11.43 -2.91 8.32
C LEU A 149 -10.17 -2.25 8.90
N TRP A 150 -10.01 -0.96 8.67
CA TRP A 150 -8.98 -0.20 9.36
C TRP A 150 -9.18 -0.27 10.88
N ASN A 151 -8.09 -0.34 11.64
CA ASN A 151 -8.14 -0.26 13.08
C ASN A 151 -8.16 1.21 13.55
N ARG A 152 -8.47 1.42 14.82
CA ARG A 152 -8.55 2.74 15.44
C ARG A 152 -7.29 3.58 15.22
N ARG A 153 -6.10 2.98 15.35
CA ARG A 153 -4.83 3.70 15.21
C ARG A 153 -4.66 4.29 13.81
N HIS A 154 -4.82 3.46 12.79
CA HIS A 154 -4.71 3.92 11.41
C HIS A 154 -5.79 4.95 11.06
N THR A 155 -6.99 4.78 11.60
CA THR A 155 -8.11 5.69 11.33
C THR A 155 -7.87 7.08 11.92
N LEU A 156 -7.22 7.19 13.07
CA LEU A 156 -6.82 8.49 13.62
C LEU A 156 -5.83 9.22 12.69
N GLU A 157 -4.86 8.51 12.11
CA GLU A 157 -3.92 9.09 11.12
C GLU A 157 -4.66 9.60 9.88
N GLN A 158 -5.63 8.83 9.36
CA GLN A 158 -6.45 9.22 8.20
C GLN A 158 -7.36 10.40 8.51
N LEU A 159 -7.96 10.42 9.68
CA LEU A 159 -8.86 11.49 10.12
C LEU A 159 -8.12 12.84 10.21
N GLU A 160 -6.90 12.87 10.74
CA GLU A 160 -6.06 14.06 10.77
C GLU A 160 -5.68 14.54 9.36
N ALA A 161 -5.37 13.60 8.45
CA ALA A 161 -5.09 13.93 7.06
C ALA A 161 -6.31 14.54 6.37
N VAL A 162 -7.50 13.97 6.55
CA VAL A 162 -8.77 14.48 6.02
C VAL A 162 -9.07 15.86 6.60
N ALA A 163 -8.94 16.07 7.91
CA ALA A 163 -9.16 17.35 8.56
C ALA A 163 -8.20 18.43 8.05
N SER A 164 -6.93 18.08 7.81
CA SER A 164 -5.95 19.00 7.24
C SER A 164 -6.28 19.41 5.80
N LEU A 165 -6.73 18.47 4.97
CA LEU A 165 -7.18 18.73 3.59
C LEU A 165 -8.44 19.59 3.57
N SER A 166 -9.42 19.29 4.42
CA SER A 166 -10.68 20.05 4.58
C SER A 166 -10.41 21.52 4.90
N ARG A 167 -9.51 21.79 5.87
CA ARG A 167 -9.11 23.18 6.21
C ARG A 167 -8.45 23.90 5.04
N ARG A 168 -7.64 23.19 4.22
CA ARG A 168 -6.94 23.78 3.07
C ARG A 168 -7.88 24.14 1.92
N HIS A 169 -8.92 23.33 1.72
CA HIS A 169 -9.85 23.45 0.60
C HIS A 169 -11.18 24.10 0.96
N ASP A 170 -11.33 24.56 2.22
CA ASP A 170 -12.56 25.14 2.75
C ASP A 170 -13.78 24.20 2.49
N SER A 171 -13.59 22.91 2.73
CA SER A 171 -14.60 21.88 2.56
C SER A 171 -14.89 21.19 3.88
N ALA A 172 -16.12 20.79 4.11
CA ALA A 172 -16.48 20.02 5.31
C ALA A 172 -16.01 18.55 5.16
N PHE A 173 -15.73 17.91 6.28
CA PHE A 173 -15.74 16.45 6.38
C PHE A 173 -16.74 16.04 7.48
N ALA A 174 -17.17 14.79 7.45
CA ALA A 174 -18.06 14.28 8.47
C ALA A 174 -17.61 12.94 9.02
N VAL A 175 -18.14 12.57 10.18
CA VAL A 175 -17.87 11.33 10.87
C VAL A 175 -19.18 10.66 11.25
N LEU A 176 -19.25 9.32 11.07
CA LEU A 176 -20.30 8.49 11.66
C LEU A 176 -19.68 7.64 12.75
N MET A 177 -20.24 7.65 13.95
CA MET A 177 -19.99 6.68 15.01
C MET A 177 -21.16 5.70 15.05
N ILE A 178 -20.89 4.41 14.89
CA ILE A 178 -21.89 3.34 14.75
C ILE A 178 -21.63 2.30 15.83
N ASP A 179 -22.67 1.85 16.51
CA ASP A 179 -22.56 0.83 17.55
C ASP A 179 -23.70 -0.20 17.40
N VAL A 180 -23.37 -1.47 17.63
CA VAL A 180 -24.32 -2.58 17.52
C VAL A 180 -25.24 -2.62 18.74
N ASP A 181 -26.52 -2.40 18.52
CA ASP A 181 -27.51 -2.40 19.59
C ASP A 181 -27.58 -3.77 20.28
N HIS A 182 -27.52 -3.75 21.62
CA HIS A 182 -27.60 -4.95 22.44
C HIS A 182 -26.59 -6.05 22.13
N PHE A 183 -25.38 -5.71 21.65
CA PHE A 183 -24.36 -6.67 21.25
C PHE A 183 -23.99 -7.68 22.36
N LYS A 184 -23.96 -7.24 23.61
CA LYS A 184 -23.80 -8.15 24.74
C LYS A 184 -24.84 -9.24 24.77
N HIS A 185 -26.12 -8.91 24.48
CA HIS A 185 -27.19 -9.91 24.42
C HIS A 185 -26.97 -10.92 23.26
N VAL A 186 -26.43 -10.49 22.14
CA VAL A 186 -26.03 -11.38 21.04
C VAL A 186 -25.02 -12.43 21.53
N ASN A 187 -23.95 -11.96 22.21
CA ASN A 187 -22.95 -12.85 22.77
C ASN A 187 -23.51 -13.79 23.86
N ASP A 188 -24.34 -13.26 24.75
CA ASP A 188 -24.89 -14.02 25.87
C ASP A 188 -25.88 -15.10 25.37
N SER A 189 -26.62 -14.85 24.28
CA SER A 189 -27.66 -15.77 23.76
C SER A 189 -27.17 -16.75 22.70
N ALA A 190 -26.23 -16.32 21.82
CA ALA A 190 -25.77 -17.12 20.67
C ALA A 190 -24.25 -17.45 20.70
N GLY A 191 -23.55 -16.98 21.74
CA GLY A 191 -22.11 -17.20 21.92
C GLY A 191 -21.23 -16.21 21.16
N HIS A 192 -19.94 -16.14 21.54
CA HIS A 192 -18.98 -15.21 20.95
C HIS A 192 -18.76 -15.44 19.45
N THR A 193 -18.84 -16.69 18.96
CA THR A 193 -18.71 -16.99 17.53
C THR A 193 -19.82 -16.32 16.69
N ALA A 194 -21.05 -16.25 17.24
CA ALA A 194 -22.14 -15.54 16.59
C ALA A 194 -21.92 -14.01 16.63
N GLY A 195 -21.41 -13.49 17.75
CA GLY A 195 -21.00 -12.10 17.84
C GLY A 195 -19.90 -11.70 16.83
N ASP A 196 -18.90 -12.55 16.68
CA ASP A 196 -17.86 -12.35 15.67
C ASP A 196 -18.43 -12.35 14.24
N ALA A 197 -19.34 -13.29 13.93
CA ALA A 197 -20.04 -13.32 12.64
C ALA A 197 -20.86 -12.05 12.39
N VAL A 198 -21.52 -11.51 13.43
CA VAL A 198 -22.24 -10.22 13.35
C VAL A 198 -21.27 -9.10 13.01
N LEU A 199 -20.14 -8.98 13.69
CA LEU A 199 -19.16 -7.92 13.42
C LEU A 199 -18.58 -8.00 12.00
N VAL A 200 -18.27 -9.21 11.51
CA VAL A 200 -17.76 -9.43 10.15
C VAL A 200 -18.80 -9.02 9.11
N GLU A 201 -20.05 -9.45 9.28
CA GLU A 201 -21.12 -9.15 8.32
C GLU A 201 -21.45 -7.64 8.32
N LEU A 202 -21.49 -6.99 9.49
CA LEU A 202 -21.68 -5.55 9.57
C LEU A 202 -20.56 -4.76 8.88
N ALA A 203 -19.31 -5.20 9.04
CA ALA A 203 -18.18 -4.61 8.35
C ALA A 203 -18.35 -4.64 6.81
N VAL A 204 -18.84 -5.74 6.26
CA VAL A 204 -19.13 -5.88 4.84
C VAL A 204 -20.25 -4.91 4.42
N ARG A 205 -21.39 -4.91 5.12
CA ARG A 205 -22.56 -4.03 4.80
C ARG A 205 -22.21 -2.54 4.90
N ILE A 206 -21.42 -2.15 5.90
CA ILE A 206 -20.96 -0.76 6.03
C ILE A 206 -20.07 -0.42 4.82
N ARG A 207 -19.11 -1.27 4.47
CA ARG A 207 -18.19 -1.03 3.36
C ARG A 207 -18.90 -0.94 2.00
N GLU A 208 -19.91 -1.77 1.77
CA GLU A 208 -20.74 -1.72 0.55
C GLU A 208 -21.63 -0.47 0.48
N SER A 209 -21.88 0.16 1.61
CA SER A 209 -22.73 1.36 1.71
C SER A 209 -21.96 2.67 1.49
N VAL A 210 -20.63 2.66 1.48
CA VAL A 210 -19.79 3.85 1.41
C VAL A 210 -19.06 3.94 0.07
N ARG A 211 -18.45 5.10 -0.22
CA ARG A 211 -17.64 5.33 -1.41
C ARG A 211 -16.21 4.82 -1.20
N ILE A 212 -15.43 4.77 -2.28
CA ILE A 212 -14.03 4.31 -2.23
C ILE A 212 -13.12 5.27 -1.44
N GLU A 213 -13.43 6.55 -1.45
CA GLU A 213 -12.71 7.60 -0.72
C GLU A 213 -13.06 7.68 0.77
N ASP A 214 -14.16 7.03 1.19
CA ASP A 214 -14.57 7.00 2.59
C ASP A 214 -13.72 5.99 3.38
N VAL A 215 -13.40 6.36 4.62
CA VAL A 215 -12.61 5.50 5.51
C VAL A 215 -13.53 4.76 6.46
N VAL A 216 -13.47 3.44 6.48
CA VAL A 216 -14.28 2.59 7.38
C VAL A 216 -13.38 1.84 8.32
N ALA A 217 -13.67 1.90 9.62
CA ALA A 217 -12.86 1.30 10.66
C ALA A 217 -13.69 0.58 11.73
N ARG A 218 -13.07 -0.42 12.36
CA ARG A 218 -13.50 -0.90 13.66
C ARG A 218 -12.83 -0.04 14.73
N TRP A 219 -13.64 0.74 15.44
CA TRP A 219 -13.17 1.73 16.40
C TRP A 219 -12.89 1.13 17.79
N GLY A 220 -13.67 0.14 18.18
CA GLY A 220 -13.55 -0.60 19.45
C GLY A 220 -14.49 -1.80 19.42
N GLY A 221 -14.51 -2.66 20.39
CA GLY A 221 -15.39 -3.82 20.56
C GLY A 221 -16.45 -4.05 19.48
N GLU A 222 -17.60 -3.40 19.66
CA GLU A 222 -18.77 -3.42 18.76
C GLU A 222 -19.00 -2.11 18.01
N GLU A 223 -18.01 -1.19 18.05
CA GLU A 223 -18.11 0.15 17.49
C GLU A 223 -17.38 0.26 16.16
N PHE A 224 -17.96 0.98 15.21
CA PHE A 224 -17.39 1.32 13.91
C PHE A 224 -17.36 2.83 13.72
N LEU A 225 -16.32 3.31 13.05
CA LEU A 225 -16.18 4.70 12.65
C LEU A 225 -16.14 4.79 11.13
N VAL A 226 -16.86 5.75 10.56
CA VAL A 226 -16.76 6.09 9.13
C VAL A 226 -16.37 7.55 9.01
N VAL A 227 -15.29 7.83 8.26
CA VAL A 227 -14.85 9.19 7.93
C VAL A 227 -15.24 9.51 6.50
N LEU A 228 -15.89 10.63 6.29
CA LEU A 228 -16.50 11.05 5.02
C LEU A 228 -15.86 12.36 4.55
N PRO A 229 -14.85 12.32 3.67
CA PRO A 229 -14.31 13.53 3.08
C PRO A 229 -15.35 14.30 2.29
N SER A 230 -15.24 15.63 2.25
CA SER A 230 -16.11 16.53 1.46
C SER A 230 -17.62 16.26 1.64
N THR A 231 -18.02 16.02 2.91
CA THR A 231 -19.40 15.66 3.24
C THR A 231 -19.92 16.53 4.38
N GLU A 232 -21.08 17.11 4.18
CA GLU A 232 -21.80 17.89 5.19
C GLU A 232 -22.74 17.01 6.02
N ILE A 233 -23.32 17.60 7.09
CA ILE A 233 -24.14 16.87 8.06
C ILE A 233 -25.36 16.16 7.44
N ASP A 234 -26.01 16.75 6.44
CA ASP A 234 -27.17 16.12 5.80
C ASP A 234 -26.78 14.88 5.01
N GLY A 235 -25.63 14.92 4.31
CA GLY A 235 -25.06 13.76 3.61
C GLY A 235 -24.64 12.65 4.56
N ALA A 236 -23.99 13.01 5.67
CA ALA A 236 -23.59 12.08 6.72
C ALA A 236 -24.82 11.40 7.37
N TRP A 237 -25.83 12.18 7.74
CA TRP A 237 -27.05 11.63 8.30
C TRP A 237 -27.78 10.69 7.34
N ALA A 238 -27.90 11.07 6.06
CA ALA A 238 -28.54 10.22 5.05
C ALA A 238 -27.80 8.90 4.84
N LEU A 239 -26.45 8.92 4.85
CA LEU A 239 -25.64 7.71 4.79
C LEU A 239 -25.80 6.85 6.03
N GLY A 240 -25.75 7.45 7.23
CA GLY A 240 -25.94 6.75 8.49
C GLY A 240 -27.30 6.03 8.56
N ASP A 241 -28.40 6.70 8.17
CA ASP A 241 -29.73 6.09 8.11
C ASP A 241 -29.83 4.98 7.06
N ARG A 242 -29.13 5.11 5.91
CA ARG A 242 -29.04 4.06 4.89
C ARG A 242 -28.31 2.83 5.42
N ILE A 243 -27.15 2.99 6.09
CA ILE A 243 -26.41 1.90 6.72
C ILE A 243 -27.27 1.19 7.75
N ARG A 244 -27.88 1.95 8.67
CA ARG A 244 -28.78 1.43 9.71
C ARG A 244 -29.90 0.57 9.11
N LYS A 245 -30.60 1.09 8.09
CA LYS A 245 -31.68 0.36 7.39
C LYS A 245 -31.16 -0.90 6.68
N ALA A 246 -30.01 -0.85 6.04
CA ALA A 246 -29.40 -2.00 5.38
C ALA A 246 -29.03 -3.11 6.37
N ILE A 247 -28.54 -2.73 7.56
CA ILE A 247 -28.23 -3.69 8.63
C ILE A 247 -29.49 -4.32 9.19
N ALA A 248 -30.53 -3.53 9.51
CA ALA A 248 -31.78 -4.01 10.07
C ALA A 248 -32.61 -4.86 9.11
N ALA A 249 -32.44 -4.68 7.78
CA ALA A 249 -33.27 -5.34 6.76
C ALA A 249 -33.04 -6.86 6.65
N VAL A 250 -31.83 -7.35 6.93
CA VAL A 250 -31.46 -8.74 6.71
C VAL A 250 -30.77 -9.31 7.94
N PRO A 251 -31.29 -10.41 8.54
CA PRO A 251 -30.62 -11.08 9.65
C PRO A 251 -29.19 -11.53 9.27
N VAL A 252 -28.31 -11.54 10.25
CA VAL A 252 -26.96 -12.08 10.11
C VAL A 252 -27.02 -13.61 10.28
N HIS A 253 -26.47 -14.33 9.30
CA HIS A 253 -26.38 -15.79 9.34
C HIS A 253 -25.06 -16.23 9.94
N PHE A 254 -25.09 -17.27 10.77
CA PHE A 254 -23.92 -17.96 11.32
C PHE A 254 -24.17 -19.47 11.33
N THR A 255 -23.19 -20.28 11.70
CA THR A 255 -23.23 -21.74 11.57
C THR A 255 -24.50 -22.37 12.15
N ASP A 256 -24.95 -21.92 13.30
CA ASP A 256 -26.05 -22.54 14.06
C ASP A 256 -27.37 -21.76 13.96
N GLY A 257 -27.45 -20.74 13.10
CA GLY A 257 -28.71 -19.97 12.98
C GLY A 257 -28.58 -18.62 12.30
N SER A 258 -29.51 -17.75 12.66
CA SER A 258 -29.49 -16.33 12.24
C SER A 258 -30.01 -15.43 13.36
N ILE A 259 -29.52 -14.20 13.37
CA ILE A 259 -29.91 -13.20 14.36
C ILE A 259 -30.17 -11.84 13.68
N ALA A 260 -31.29 -11.22 14.04
CA ALA A 260 -31.57 -9.85 13.64
C ALA A 260 -30.87 -8.89 14.59
N VAL A 261 -30.14 -7.91 14.03
CA VAL A 261 -29.44 -6.87 14.78
C VAL A 261 -29.80 -5.51 14.24
N THR A 262 -29.75 -4.51 15.09
CA THR A 262 -29.86 -3.10 14.72
C THR A 262 -28.61 -2.35 15.15
N VAL A 263 -28.42 -1.16 14.64
CA VAL A 263 -27.34 -0.26 15.05
C VAL A 263 -27.87 1.11 15.37
N SER A 264 -27.25 1.75 16.34
CA SER A 264 -27.41 3.19 16.59
C SER A 264 -26.28 3.95 15.91
N VAL A 265 -26.57 5.11 15.34
CA VAL A 265 -25.61 5.93 14.61
C VAL A 265 -25.64 7.37 15.12
N GLY A 266 -24.48 7.88 15.47
CA GLY A 266 -24.26 9.31 15.70
C GLY A 266 -23.47 9.91 14.54
N CYS A 267 -23.84 11.07 14.04
CA CYS A 267 -23.11 11.76 12.98
C CYS A 267 -22.80 13.20 13.34
N ALA A 268 -21.63 13.67 12.95
CA ALA A 268 -21.21 15.06 13.04
C ALA A 268 -20.41 15.46 11.80
N SER A 269 -20.51 16.73 11.39
CA SER A 269 -19.65 17.30 10.35
C SER A 269 -18.79 18.41 10.95
N SER A 270 -17.61 18.62 10.37
CA SER A 270 -16.68 19.64 10.82
C SER A 270 -17.23 21.04 10.58
N ALA A 271 -17.05 21.93 11.58
CA ALA A 271 -17.20 23.36 11.43
C ALA A 271 -15.84 24.04 11.16
N ALA A 272 -15.87 25.29 10.75
CA ALA A 272 -14.65 26.06 10.56
C ALA A 272 -13.79 26.08 11.84
N SER A 273 -12.51 25.78 11.73
CA SER A 273 -11.51 25.73 12.82
C SER A 273 -11.68 24.59 13.86
N GLU A 274 -12.55 23.64 13.65
CA GLU A 274 -12.73 22.49 14.53
C GLU A 274 -11.65 21.42 14.32
N THR A 275 -11.21 20.78 15.38
CA THR A 275 -10.26 19.66 15.33
C THR A 275 -10.98 18.35 14.99
N ALA A 276 -10.22 17.39 14.50
CA ALA A 276 -10.74 16.05 14.22
C ALA A 276 -11.35 15.39 15.46
N ASP A 277 -10.71 15.53 16.62
CA ASP A 277 -11.16 14.94 17.88
C ASP A 277 -12.50 15.55 18.36
N GLU A 278 -12.69 16.87 18.16
CA GLU A 278 -13.96 17.53 18.50
C GLU A 278 -15.12 17.02 17.65
N VAL A 279 -14.91 16.77 16.36
CA VAL A 279 -15.91 16.19 15.46
C VAL A 279 -16.27 14.77 15.89
N VAL A 280 -15.26 13.94 16.22
CA VAL A 280 -15.49 12.57 16.74
C VAL A 280 -16.26 12.61 18.05
N SER A 281 -15.91 13.51 18.97
CA SER A 281 -16.63 13.66 20.26
C SER A 281 -18.10 14.01 20.05
N ARG A 282 -18.43 14.92 19.13
CA ARG A 282 -19.84 15.26 18.80
C ARG A 282 -20.58 14.10 18.15
N ALA A 283 -19.92 13.30 17.33
CA ALA A 283 -20.52 12.09 16.78
C ALA A 283 -20.79 11.04 17.86
N ASP A 284 -19.91 10.92 18.86
CA ASP A 284 -20.10 10.03 20.02
C ASP A 284 -21.25 10.49 20.92
N ASP A 285 -21.34 11.80 21.21
CA ASP A 285 -22.48 12.38 21.93
C ASP A 285 -23.80 12.12 21.21
N ALA A 286 -23.82 12.23 19.87
CA ALA A 286 -24.99 11.92 19.06
C ALA A 286 -25.31 10.41 19.10
N LEU A 287 -24.32 9.52 19.09
CA LEU A 287 -24.52 8.09 19.27
C LEU A 287 -25.14 7.78 20.65
N TYR A 288 -24.63 8.42 21.68
CA TYR A 288 -25.24 8.30 23.02
C TYR A 288 -26.72 8.74 23.03
N ALA A 289 -27.04 9.85 22.37
CA ALA A 289 -28.42 10.30 22.21
C ALA A 289 -29.29 9.30 21.44
N ALA A 290 -28.75 8.69 20.37
CA ALA A 290 -29.44 7.63 19.62
C ALA A 290 -29.77 6.41 20.51
N LYS A 291 -28.78 5.95 21.31
CA LYS A 291 -28.99 4.86 22.27
C LYS A 291 -30.03 5.21 23.34
N ALA A 292 -29.98 6.42 23.92
CA ALA A 292 -30.91 6.89 24.91
C ALA A 292 -32.33 7.11 24.34
N GLY A 293 -32.44 7.51 23.07
CA GLY A 293 -33.70 7.74 22.37
C GLY A 293 -34.45 6.47 21.96
N GLY A 294 -33.95 5.27 22.28
CA GLY A 294 -34.61 3.98 22.01
C GLY A 294 -33.90 3.12 20.95
N ARG A 295 -32.68 3.49 20.59
CA ARG A 295 -31.83 2.73 19.61
C ARG A 295 -32.39 2.68 18.18
N ASP A 296 -31.76 1.91 17.30
CA ASP A 296 -32.17 1.75 15.89
C ASP A 296 -32.51 3.08 15.22
N ARG A 297 -31.60 4.06 15.33
CA ARG A 297 -31.76 5.41 14.78
C ARG A 297 -30.44 6.10 14.48
N THR A 298 -30.52 7.17 13.70
CA THR A 298 -29.41 8.07 13.41
C THR A 298 -29.71 9.45 14.01
N GLU A 299 -28.80 9.95 14.85
CA GLU A 299 -28.87 11.27 15.47
C GLU A 299 -27.72 12.16 15.00
N ARG A 300 -27.96 13.48 15.05
CA ARG A 300 -26.98 14.50 14.65
C ARG A 300 -26.33 15.10 15.90
N GLY A 301 -25.01 15.22 15.89
CA GLY A 301 -24.24 16.00 16.84
C GLY A 301 -24.47 17.49 16.59
N ALA A 302 -24.75 18.20 17.66
CA ALA A 302 -24.99 19.62 17.64
C ALA A 302 -23.73 20.42 17.34
#